data_2862994f3df48fba615ef3082a5fc5c0
#
_entry.id   2862994f3df48fba615ef3082a5fc5c0
#
_cell.length_a   1.000
_cell.length_b   1.000
_cell.length_c   1.000
_cell.angle_alpha   90.00
_cell.angle_beta   90.00
_cell.angle_gamma   90.00
#
_symmetry.space_group_name_H-M   'P 1'
#
loop_
_entity.id
_entity.type
_entity.pdbx_description
1 polymer ?
#
loop_
_entity_poly.entity_id
_entity_poly.type
_entity_poly.pdbx_seq_one_letter_code
_entity_poly.pdbx_strand_id
1 'polypeptide(L)'
;PPRFSLGLVVVLVSIFQVCAGYNSAGSLRWEHHRRFFDDDRFYNPPNGWENAKPGEILSRRKVDVAPVGLFKLGVTAYQLLYRTTGLHDGDATTSVTTVLIPDNHDRDKLTSASVYEDSISPLCAPSRRFKLGNNVVKNLAISYQSLFITSLLHEGWIVTVPDHEGPESAFTAGPLEGHIILDAVRATLSFDRANLHSNAK
;
A
#
# COMPACT_ATOMS: atom_id res chain seq x y z
N PRO A 1 -20.54 -18.90 31.03
CA PRO A 1 -19.92 -17.70 30.51
C PRO A 1 -18.49 -18.03 30.04
N PRO A 2 -18.16 -17.73 28.77
CA PRO A 2 -16.82 -18.00 28.26
C PRO A 2 -15.82 -17.06 28.94
N ARG A 3 -14.80 -17.63 29.55
CA ARG A 3 -13.63 -16.91 30.03
C ARG A 3 -12.80 -16.48 28.81
N PHE A 4 -12.97 -15.26 28.33
CA PHE A 4 -12.01 -14.68 27.40
C PHE A 4 -10.67 -14.54 28.10
N SER A 5 -9.67 -15.25 27.58
CA SER A 5 -8.33 -15.27 28.15
C SER A 5 -7.68 -13.88 28.02
N LEU A 6 -7.16 -13.39 29.14
CA LEU A 6 -6.38 -12.13 29.22
C LEU A 6 -5.25 -12.07 28.18
N GLY A 7 -4.78 -13.21 27.68
CA GLY A 7 -3.77 -13.33 26.64
C GLY A 7 -4.18 -12.78 25.27
N LEU A 8 -5.46 -12.84 24.91
CA LEU A 8 -5.95 -12.35 23.63
C LEU A 8 -5.99 -10.80 23.59
N VAL A 9 -6.29 -10.17 24.73
CA VAL A 9 -6.31 -8.71 24.87
C VAL A 9 -4.91 -8.11 24.79
N VAL A 10 -3.91 -8.79 25.38
CA VAL A 10 -2.50 -8.35 25.34
C VAL A 10 -1.94 -8.44 23.91
N VAL A 11 -2.31 -9.45 23.14
CA VAL A 11 -1.89 -9.58 21.72
C VAL A 11 -2.51 -8.48 20.85
N LEU A 12 -3.76 -8.13 21.07
CA LEU A 12 -4.43 -7.04 20.31
C LEU A 12 -3.84 -5.67 20.64
N VAL A 13 -3.52 -5.38 21.90
CA VAL A 13 -2.89 -4.11 22.31
C VAL A 13 -1.46 -4.00 21.78
N SER A 14 -0.73 -5.12 21.68
CA SER A 14 0.64 -5.14 21.14
C SER A 14 0.68 -4.89 19.63
N ILE A 15 -0.39 -5.22 18.88
CA ILE A 15 -0.46 -4.99 17.44
C ILE A 15 -0.56 -3.48 17.13
N PHE A 16 -1.24 -2.69 17.96
CA PHE A 16 -1.34 -1.22 17.79
C PHE A 16 -0.02 -0.47 17.97
N GLN A 17 0.95 -1.03 18.70
CA GLN A 17 2.22 -0.35 18.98
C GLN A 17 3.33 -0.61 17.95
N VAL A 18 3.17 -1.54 17.04
CA VAL A 18 4.27 -2.04 16.19
C VAL A 18 4.62 -1.10 15.03
N CYS A 19 3.69 -0.25 14.59
CA CYS A 19 3.98 0.75 13.55
C CYS A 19 4.38 2.12 14.10
N ALA A 20 4.05 2.42 15.34
CA ALA A 20 4.55 3.61 16.04
C ALA A 20 6.03 3.39 16.36
N GLY A 21 6.91 3.81 15.49
CA GLY A 21 8.34 3.93 15.78
C GLY A 21 8.53 4.92 16.93
N TYR A 22 8.45 4.43 18.16
CA TYR A 22 8.70 5.22 19.35
C TYR A 22 10.19 5.54 19.42
N ASN A 23 10.57 6.69 18.91
CA ASN A 23 11.80 7.37 19.29
C ASN A 23 11.43 8.51 20.24
N SER A 24 11.51 8.22 21.54
CA SER A 24 11.46 9.23 22.60
C SER A 24 12.73 10.05 22.58
N ALA A 25 12.81 11.07 21.74
CA ALA A 25 13.73 12.20 21.93
C ALA A 25 13.34 13.37 21.01
N GLY A 26 12.70 14.34 21.57
CA GLY A 26 12.94 15.75 21.30
C GLY A 26 12.39 16.37 20.04
N SER A 27 11.43 17.27 20.22
CA SER A 27 11.02 18.41 19.37
C SER A 27 10.61 18.15 17.93
N LEU A 28 9.32 18.23 17.73
CA LEU A 28 8.58 18.28 16.47
C LEU A 28 9.04 19.46 15.58
N ARG A 29 9.85 19.15 14.59
CA ARG A 29 10.02 19.95 13.39
C ARG A 29 9.64 19.08 12.21
N TRP A 30 8.43 19.20 11.72
CA TRP A 30 7.85 18.40 10.63
C TRP A 30 8.66 18.43 9.33
N GLU A 31 9.36 19.52 9.05
CA GLU A 31 10.22 19.65 7.86
C GLU A 31 11.47 18.75 7.88
N HIS A 32 11.93 18.34 9.08
CA HIS A 32 13.12 17.48 9.21
C HIS A 32 12.81 15.99 9.07
N HIS A 33 11.56 15.56 9.26
CA HIS A 33 11.18 14.16 9.18
C HIS A 33 11.20 13.59 7.74
N ARG A 34 10.94 14.40 6.73
CA ARG A 34 11.00 13.94 5.32
C ARG A 34 12.41 13.50 4.89
N ARG A 35 13.48 14.03 5.46
CA ARG A 35 14.86 13.70 5.03
C ARG A 35 15.45 12.45 5.67
N PHE A 36 14.91 11.99 6.78
CA PHE A 36 15.53 10.89 7.53
C PHE A 36 14.99 9.50 7.16
N PHE A 37 13.88 9.41 6.43
CA PHE A 37 13.18 8.15 6.30
C PHE A 37 13.00 7.64 4.86
N ASP A 38 13.38 8.41 3.83
CA ASP A 38 13.13 8.00 2.47
C ASP A 38 14.23 8.36 1.47
N ASP A 39 15.26 7.53 1.44
CA ASP A 39 16.25 7.55 0.34
C ASP A 39 15.72 6.87 -0.95
N ASP A 40 14.52 6.31 -0.92
CA ASP A 40 13.93 5.63 -2.06
C ASP A 40 13.29 6.63 -3.03
N ARG A 41 14.08 7.05 -4.02
CA ARG A 41 13.69 8.04 -5.04
C ARG A 41 12.43 7.67 -5.83
N PHE A 42 12.00 6.41 -5.74
CA PHE A 42 10.78 5.97 -6.42
C PHE A 42 9.54 6.71 -5.93
N TYR A 43 9.49 7.11 -4.66
CA TYR A 43 8.35 7.83 -4.08
C TYR A 43 8.35 9.32 -4.42
N ASN A 44 9.39 9.84 -5.07
CA ASN A 44 9.47 11.22 -5.51
C ASN A 44 8.88 11.35 -6.92
N PRO A 45 7.77 12.07 -7.12
CA PRO A 45 7.18 12.22 -8.44
C PRO A 45 8.09 13.04 -9.37
N PRO A 46 8.04 12.81 -10.71
CA PRO A 46 8.76 13.60 -11.68
C PRO A 46 8.20 15.03 -11.78
N ASN A 47 8.99 15.98 -12.29
CA ASN A 47 8.52 17.35 -12.47
C ASN A 47 7.26 17.41 -13.34
N GLY A 48 6.31 18.26 -12.98
CA GLY A 48 5.05 18.47 -13.73
C GLY A 48 3.98 17.41 -13.49
N TRP A 49 4.17 16.53 -12.51
CA TRP A 49 3.23 15.48 -12.16
C TRP A 49 1.84 15.99 -11.74
N GLU A 50 1.77 17.23 -11.25
CA GLU A 50 0.52 17.87 -10.82
C GLU A 50 -0.49 18.00 -11.96
N ASN A 51 0.03 18.09 -13.21
CA ASN A 51 -0.79 18.21 -14.43
C ASN A 51 -1.27 16.87 -14.99
N ALA A 52 -0.82 15.76 -14.43
CA ALA A 52 -1.25 14.43 -14.81
C ALA A 52 -2.72 14.19 -14.41
N LYS A 53 -3.38 13.26 -15.09
CA LYS A 53 -4.77 12.89 -14.78
C LYS A 53 -4.84 11.97 -13.55
N PRO A 54 -5.95 11.98 -12.79
CA PRO A 54 -6.19 10.98 -11.76
C PRO A 54 -6.04 9.55 -12.28
N GLY A 55 -5.21 8.75 -11.60
CA GLY A 55 -4.86 7.38 -12.02
C GLY A 55 -3.74 7.30 -13.07
N GLU A 56 -3.17 8.42 -13.51
CA GLU A 56 -2.03 8.39 -14.45
C GLU A 56 -0.76 7.91 -13.74
N ILE A 57 -0.09 6.93 -14.35
CA ILE A 57 1.14 6.33 -13.83
C ILE A 57 2.32 7.27 -14.10
N LEU A 58 2.96 7.72 -13.03
CA LEU A 58 4.12 8.61 -13.06
C LEU A 58 5.45 7.86 -13.09
N SER A 59 5.51 6.76 -12.37
CA SER A 59 6.67 5.86 -12.31
C SER A 59 6.25 4.43 -12.03
N ARG A 60 7.08 3.47 -12.47
CA ARG A 60 6.83 2.05 -12.24
C ARG A 60 8.12 1.30 -11.98
N ARG A 61 8.06 0.25 -11.17
CA ARG A 61 9.18 -0.67 -10.95
C ARG A 61 8.68 -2.08 -10.64
N LYS A 62 9.48 -3.08 -11.01
CA LYS A 62 9.28 -4.46 -10.55
C LYS A 62 9.85 -4.61 -9.15
N VAL A 63 9.16 -5.35 -8.29
CA VAL A 63 9.58 -5.59 -6.91
C VAL A 63 9.41 -7.06 -6.53
N ASP A 64 10.22 -7.51 -5.59
CA ASP A 64 9.99 -8.78 -4.91
C ASP A 64 9.15 -8.52 -3.67
N VAL A 65 8.04 -9.23 -3.54
CA VAL A 65 7.11 -9.07 -2.42
C VAL A 65 7.12 -10.29 -1.50
N ALA A 66 7.06 -10.02 -0.22
CA ALA A 66 6.97 -11.02 0.82
C ALA A 66 6.18 -10.44 2.00
N PRO A 67 4.88 -10.66 2.06
CA PRO A 67 4.02 -10.06 3.09
C PRO A 67 4.47 -10.29 4.52
N VAL A 68 5.15 -11.39 4.77
CA VAL A 68 5.76 -11.72 6.07
C VAL A 68 7.24 -11.31 6.15
N GLY A 69 7.80 -10.75 5.06
CA GLY A 69 9.21 -10.35 4.99
C GLY A 69 10.22 -11.49 4.76
N LEU A 70 9.79 -12.75 4.80
CA LEU A 70 10.67 -13.93 4.71
C LEU A 70 10.49 -14.76 3.44
N PHE A 71 9.29 -14.86 2.89
CA PHE A 71 8.97 -15.72 1.78
C PHE A 71 8.42 -14.91 0.61
N LYS A 72 8.93 -15.17 -0.60
CA LYS A 72 8.37 -14.60 -1.83
C LYS A 72 6.95 -15.09 -2.02
N LEU A 73 6.10 -14.17 -2.46
CA LEU A 73 4.75 -14.48 -2.85
C LEU A 73 4.74 -14.97 -4.30
N GLY A 74 5.06 -15.99 -4.78
CA GLY A 74 5.09 -16.59 -6.13
C GLY A 74 4.27 -15.91 -7.25
N VAL A 75 4.36 -14.59 -7.33
CA VAL A 75 3.66 -13.74 -8.31
C VAL A 75 4.61 -12.70 -8.89
N THR A 76 4.30 -12.16 -10.05
CA THR A 76 4.98 -10.97 -10.55
C THR A 76 4.37 -9.73 -9.91
N ALA A 77 5.20 -8.90 -9.28
CA ALA A 77 4.74 -7.71 -8.59
C ALA A 77 5.39 -6.44 -9.14
N TYR A 78 4.59 -5.39 -9.23
CA TYR A 78 5.02 -4.04 -9.61
C TYR A 78 4.54 -3.03 -8.60
N GLN A 79 5.33 -1.99 -8.39
CA GLN A 79 4.87 -0.77 -7.74
C GLN A 79 4.65 0.29 -8.80
N LEU A 80 3.50 0.97 -8.69
CA LEU A 80 3.13 2.10 -9.55
C LEU A 80 2.98 3.33 -8.66
N LEU A 81 3.78 4.36 -8.94
CA LEU A 81 3.53 5.70 -8.42
C LEU A 81 2.55 6.37 -9.39
N TYR A 82 1.45 6.88 -8.88
CA TYR A 82 0.40 7.49 -9.70
C TYR A 82 -0.10 8.79 -9.08
N ARG A 83 -0.67 9.67 -9.94
CA ARG A 83 -1.33 10.90 -9.52
C ARG A 83 -2.73 10.58 -9.01
N THR A 84 -3.12 11.20 -7.91
CA THR A 84 -4.47 11.11 -7.34
C THR A 84 -4.94 12.47 -6.84
N THR A 85 -6.16 12.55 -6.30
CA THR A 85 -6.78 13.78 -5.79
C THR A 85 -6.61 13.85 -4.28
N GLY A 86 -6.18 14.99 -3.78
CA GLY A 86 -5.99 15.29 -2.37
C GLY A 86 -7.28 15.51 -1.60
N LEU A 87 -7.16 16.01 -0.38
CA LEU A 87 -8.30 16.28 0.52
C LEU A 87 -9.16 17.45 0.06
N HIS A 88 -8.55 18.45 -0.57
CA HIS A 88 -9.24 19.65 -1.03
C HIS A 88 -9.52 19.52 -2.53
N ASP A 89 -10.69 20.04 -2.95
CA ASP A 89 -11.13 19.99 -4.34
C ASP A 89 -10.08 20.59 -5.28
N GLY A 90 -9.63 19.78 -6.23
CA GLY A 90 -8.65 20.16 -7.24
C GLY A 90 -7.19 19.96 -6.84
N ASP A 91 -6.88 19.69 -5.58
CA ASP A 91 -5.51 19.42 -5.15
C ASP A 91 -4.98 18.14 -5.79
N ALA A 92 -3.78 18.22 -6.34
CA ALA A 92 -3.07 17.04 -6.82
C ALA A 92 -2.21 16.46 -5.69
N THR A 93 -2.27 15.15 -5.53
CA THR A 93 -1.32 14.39 -4.69
C THR A 93 -0.90 13.12 -5.42
N THR A 94 0.00 12.37 -4.83
CA THR A 94 0.46 11.08 -5.39
C THR A 94 0.27 9.97 -4.37
N SER A 95 0.15 8.75 -4.84
CA SER A 95 0.23 7.57 -3.99
C SER A 95 0.89 6.44 -4.75
N VAL A 96 1.21 5.37 -4.03
CA VAL A 96 1.77 4.15 -4.62
C VAL A 96 0.78 3.01 -4.46
N THR A 97 0.68 2.16 -5.47
CA THR A 97 0.03 0.87 -5.34
C THR A 97 0.98 -0.26 -5.69
N THR A 98 0.84 -1.39 -5.01
CA THR A 98 1.52 -2.64 -5.36
C THR A 98 0.55 -3.53 -6.13
N VAL A 99 0.86 -3.80 -7.39
CA VAL A 99 0.06 -4.66 -8.28
C VAL A 99 0.66 -6.07 -8.26
N LEU A 100 -0.14 -7.04 -7.87
CA LEU A 100 0.20 -8.46 -7.77
C LEU A 100 -0.46 -9.21 -8.91
N ILE A 101 0.34 -9.83 -9.78
CA ILE A 101 -0.10 -10.48 -11.02
C ILE A 101 0.27 -11.97 -10.95
N PRO A 102 -0.69 -12.89 -10.76
CA PRO A 102 -0.42 -14.31 -10.86
C PRO A 102 -0.12 -14.72 -12.30
N ASP A 103 0.69 -15.77 -12.49
CA ASP A 103 1.16 -16.21 -13.82
C ASP A 103 0.00 -16.52 -14.78
N ASN A 104 -1.07 -17.15 -14.29
CA ASN A 104 -2.26 -17.51 -15.07
C ASN A 104 -3.46 -16.63 -14.68
N HIS A 105 -3.28 -15.30 -14.67
CA HIS A 105 -4.34 -14.40 -14.27
C HIS A 105 -5.50 -14.34 -15.27
N ASP A 106 -6.69 -14.17 -14.73
CA ASP A 106 -7.90 -13.84 -15.49
C ASP A 106 -7.87 -12.34 -15.86
N ARG A 107 -7.90 -12.05 -17.15
CA ARG A 107 -7.82 -10.69 -17.68
C ARG A 107 -9.06 -9.84 -17.42
N ASP A 108 -10.14 -10.44 -16.94
CA ASP A 108 -11.39 -9.79 -16.59
C ASP A 108 -11.56 -9.55 -15.09
N LYS A 109 -10.54 -9.94 -14.28
CA LYS A 109 -10.64 -9.93 -12.82
C LYS A 109 -9.56 -9.04 -12.19
N LEU A 110 -10.03 -7.95 -11.59
CA LEU A 110 -9.21 -7.02 -10.79
C LEU A 110 -9.91 -6.74 -9.47
N THR A 111 -9.16 -6.74 -8.38
CA THR A 111 -9.65 -6.27 -7.09
C THR A 111 -8.66 -5.32 -6.44
N SER A 112 -9.19 -4.37 -5.68
CA SER A 112 -8.39 -3.53 -4.79
C SER A 112 -8.49 -4.07 -3.37
N ALA A 113 -7.35 -4.31 -2.75
CA ALA A 113 -7.25 -4.76 -1.36
C ALA A 113 -6.62 -3.67 -0.51
N SER A 114 -7.44 -2.93 0.24
CA SER A 114 -6.96 -2.01 1.26
C SER A 114 -6.57 -2.81 2.48
N VAL A 115 -5.27 -2.97 2.69
CA VAL A 115 -4.73 -3.66 3.85
C VAL A 115 -4.53 -2.68 5.00
N TYR A 116 -4.57 -3.21 6.21
CA TYR A 116 -4.36 -2.46 7.43
C TYR A 116 -3.06 -1.64 7.40
N GLU A 117 -3.19 -0.32 7.48
CA GLU A 117 -2.09 0.65 7.54
C GLU A 117 -2.08 1.34 8.89
N ASP A 118 -3.17 2.02 9.25
CA ASP A 118 -3.50 2.64 10.54
C ASP A 118 -2.29 3.24 11.27
N SER A 119 -1.59 4.15 10.61
CA SER A 119 -0.35 4.70 11.13
C SER A 119 -0.10 6.11 10.62
N ILE A 120 0.39 6.96 11.49
CA ILE A 120 0.87 8.30 11.14
C ILE A 120 2.27 8.29 10.51
N SER A 121 2.81 7.13 10.18
CA SER A 121 4.15 6.98 9.62
C SER A 121 4.10 6.43 8.20
N PRO A 122 4.57 7.16 7.19
CA PRO A 122 4.65 6.69 5.81
C PRO A 122 5.48 5.40 5.64
N LEU A 123 6.30 5.03 6.61
CA LEU A 123 7.05 3.78 6.61
C LEU A 123 6.16 2.56 6.82
N CYS A 124 4.93 2.77 7.28
CA CYS A 124 3.94 1.71 7.47
C CYS A 124 3.12 1.42 6.21
N ALA A 125 3.25 2.24 5.18
CA ALA A 125 2.56 2.06 3.92
C ALA A 125 2.75 0.65 3.35
N PRO A 126 1.68 0.02 2.83
CA PRO A 126 1.69 -1.32 2.28
C PRO A 126 2.81 -1.55 1.26
N SER A 127 3.06 -0.59 0.36
CA SER A 127 4.12 -0.69 -0.65
C SER A 127 5.52 -0.85 -0.05
N ARG A 128 5.75 -0.36 1.16
CA ARG A 128 7.01 -0.50 1.88
C ARG A 128 7.06 -1.80 2.68
N ARG A 129 5.92 -2.19 3.25
CA ARG A 129 5.80 -3.34 4.14
C ARG A 129 5.83 -4.67 3.39
N PHE A 130 5.31 -4.70 2.17
CA PHE A 130 5.31 -5.90 1.33
C PHE A 130 6.67 -6.26 0.72
N LYS A 131 7.67 -5.40 0.79
CA LYS A 131 9.01 -5.70 0.23
C LYS A 131 9.70 -6.84 0.97
N LEU A 132 10.36 -7.71 0.20
CA LEU A 132 11.21 -8.78 0.75
C LEU A 132 12.32 -8.18 1.63
N GLY A 133 12.58 -8.81 2.77
CA GLY A 133 13.61 -8.39 3.72
C GLY A 133 13.14 -7.42 4.81
N ASN A 134 11.88 -7.04 4.82
CA ASN A 134 11.31 -6.24 5.90
C ASN A 134 11.17 -7.04 7.21
N ASN A 135 11.15 -6.31 8.35
CA ASN A 135 11.08 -6.92 9.67
C ASN A 135 9.74 -7.65 9.88
N VAL A 136 9.82 -8.96 10.09
CA VAL A 136 8.67 -9.86 10.26
C VAL A 136 7.72 -9.42 11.37
N VAL A 137 8.27 -8.99 12.50
CA VAL A 137 7.48 -8.59 13.68
C VAL A 137 6.62 -7.35 13.36
N LYS A 138 7.17 -6.41 12.58
CA LYS A 138 6.43 -5.22 12.14
C LYS A 138 5.36 -5.51 11.08
N ASN A 139 5.40 -6.68 10.45
CA ASN A 139 4.49 -7.05 9.37
C ASN A 139 3.34 -7.97 9.79
N LEU A 140 3.22 -8.31 11.07
CA LEU A 140 2.28 -9.31 11.54
C LEU A 140 0.81 -8.96 11.20
N ALA A 141 0.41 -7.69 11.31
CA ALA A 141 -0.94 -7.25 10.99
C ALA A 141 -1.26 -7.40 9.48
N ILE A 142 -0.31 -7.07 8.61
CA ILE A 142 -0.44 -7.26 7.16
C ILE A 142 -0.42 -8.75 6.80
N SER A 143 0.32 -9.56 7.54
CA SER A 143 0.48 -10.98 7.26
C SER A 143 -0.83 -11.74 7.30
N TYR A 144 -1.71 -11.43 8.25
CA TYR A 144 -3.00 -12.10 8.34
C TYR A 144 -3.94 -11.71 7.17
N GLN A 145 -3.92 -10.44 6.73
CA GLN A 145 -4.69 -9.99 5.57
C GLN A 145 -4.15 -10.54 4.25
N SER A 146 -2.86 -10.88 4.22
CA SER A 146 -2.23 -11.53 3.06
C SER A 146 -2.85 -12.88 2.72
N LEU A 147 -3.51 -13.55 3.67
CA LEU A 147 -4.24 -14.80 3.40
C LEU A 147 -5.38 -14.57 2.42
N PHE A 148 -6.13 -13.45 2.56
CA PHE A 148 -7.20 -13.09 1.62
C PHE A 148 -6.62 -12.75 0.25
N ILE A 149 -5.54 -11.96 0.20
CA ILE A 149 -4.85 -11.63 -1.04
C ILE A 149 -4.38 -12.91 -1.72
N THR A 150 -3.75 -13.83 -0.98
CA THR A 150 -3.27 -15.12 -1.51
C THR A 150 -4.41 -15.94 -2.10
N SER A 151 -5.59 -15.98 -1.46
CA SER A 151 -6.75 -16.68 -1.99
C SER A 151 -7.22 -16.10 -3.32
N LEU A 152 -7.28 -14.76 -3.44
CA LEU A 152 -7.65 -14.09 -4.68
C LEU A 152 -6.64 -14.36 -5.81
N LEU A 153 -5.34 -14.29 -5.49
CA LEU A 153 -4.27 -14.60 -6.44
C LEU A 153 -4.32 -16.07 -6.90
N HIS A 154 -4.70 -16.99 -6.02
CA HIS A 154 -4.87 -18.41 -6.38
C HIS A 154 -6.04 -18.62 -7.34
N GLU A 155 -7.10 -17.82 -7.24
CA GLU A 155 -8.23 -17.78 -8.17
C GLU A 155 -7.91 -17.03 -9.48
N GLY A 156 -6.67 -16.59 -9.67
CA GLY A 156 -6.22 -15.87 -10.87
C GLY A 156 -6.57 -14.39 -10.91
N TRP A 157 -7.02 -13.79 -9.81
CA TRP A 157 -7.34 -12.38 -9.79
C TRP A 157 -6.06 -11.53 -9.71
N ILE A 158 -6.01 -10.44 -10.47
CA ILE A 158 -5.02 -9.39 -10.23
C ILE A 158 -5.45 -8.59 -9.01
N VAL A 159 -4.51 -8.36 -8.10
CA VAL A 159 -4.77 -7.59 -6.87
C VAL A 159 -3.93 -6.33 -6.87
N THR A 160 -4.57 -5.18 -6.70
CA THR A 160 -3.90 -3.90 -6.45
C THR A 160 -4.01 -3.54 -4.98
N VAL A 161 -2.88 -3.20 -4.35
CA VAL A 161 -2.80 -2.88 -2.92
C VAL A 161 -2.27 -1.45 -2.79
N PRO A 162 -3.17 -0.45 -2.67
CA PRO A 162 -2.78 0.95 -2.56
C PRO A 162 -2.25 1.31 -1.16
N ASP A 163 -1.36 2.28 -1.09
CA ASP A 163 -1.03 3.03 0.11
C ASP A 163 -2.15 4.04 0.35
N HIS A 164 -3.26 3.58 0.93
CA HIS A 164 -4.52 4.32 0.91
C HIS A 164 -4.55 5.54 1.83
N GLU A 165 -3.71 5.60 2.85
CA GLU A 165 -3.54 6.80 3.69
C GLU A 165 -2.70 7.90 3.00
N GLY A 166 -2.11 7.58 1.85
CA GLY A 166 -1.34 8.52 1.03
C GLY A 166 0.08 8.80 1.54
N PRO A 167 0.79 9.74 0.89
CA PRO A 167 2.21 9.97 1.15
C PRO A 167 2.50 10.55 2.54
N GLU A 168 1.49 11.09 3.20
CA GLU A 168 1.61 11.70 4.53
C GLU A 168 0.95 10.88 5.64
N SER A 169 0.49 9.66 5.32
CA SER A 169 -0.24 8.77 6.25
C SER A 169 -1.38 9.52 6.95
N ALA A 170 -2.31 10.05 6.13
CA ALA A 170 -3.46 10.81 6.61
C ALA A 170 -4.54 9.86 7.14
N PHE A 171 -4.27 9.19 8.25
CA PHE A 171 -5.16 8.23 8.88
C PHE A 171 -6.57 8.79 9.08
N THR A 172 -7.57 8.01 8.72
CA THR A 172 -9.01 8.36 8.78
C THR A 172 -9.47 9.47 7.83
N ALA A 173 -8.67 9.87 6.84
CA ALA A 173 -9.06 10.85 5.84
C ALA A 173 -9.87 10.19 4.70
N GLY A 174 -11.08 9.70 5.01
CA GLY A 174 -11.91 8.88 4.12
C GLY A 174 -12.06 9.38 2.67
N PRO A 175 -12.30 10.69 2.40
CA PRO A 175 -12.35 11.19 1.03
C PRO A 175 -11.03 11.02 0.27
N LEU A 176 -9.88 11.26 0.91
CA LEU A 176 -8.56 11.05 0.33
C LEU A 176 -8.33 9.56 0.03
N GLU A 177 -8.62 8.71 1.00
CA GLU A 177 -8.49 7.25 0.84
C GLU A 177 -9.34 6.74 -0.33
N GLY A 178 -10.57 7.23 -0.45
CA GLY A 178 -11.47 6.90 -1.56
C GLY A 178 -10.90 7.29 -2.92
N HIS A 179 -10.36 8.50 -3.05
CA HIS A 179 -9.68 8.94 -4.28
C HIS A 179 -8.49 8.06 -4.61
N ILE A 180 -7.62 7.80 -3.63
CA ILE A 180 -6.43 6.96 -3.79
C ILE A 180 -6.80 5.56 -4.28
N ILE A 181 -7.79 4.91 -3.65
CA ILE A 181 -8.21 3.54 -4.02
C ILE A 181 -8.76 3.52 -5.45
N LEU A 182 -9.64 4.45 -5.82
CA LEU A 182 -10.22 4.51 -7.16
C LEU A 182 -9.16 4.79 -8.23
N ASP A 183 -8.21 5.67 -7.95
CA ASP A 183 -7.13 5.99 -8.87
C ASP A 183 -6.09 4.88 -8.97
N ALA A 184 -5.86 4.09 -7.91
CA ALA A 184 -5.07 2.86 -7.97
C ALA A 184 -5.68 1.84 -8.94
N VAL A 185 -7.02 1.68 -8.91
CA VAL A 185 -7.73 0.82 -9.86
C VAL A 185 -7.56 1.34 -11.29
N ARG A 186 -7.72 2.66 -11.53
CA ARG A 186 -7.49 3.28 -12.85
C ARG A 186 -6.05 3.07 -13.34
N ALA A 187 -5.06 3.29 -12.47
CA ALA A 187 -3.67 3.06 -12.77
C ALA A 187 -3.40 1.59 -13.13
N THR A 188 -3.98 0.65 -12.38
CA THR A 188 -3.80 -0.79 -12.64
C THR A 188 -4.47 -1.21 -13.95
N LEU A 189 -5.66 -0.70 -14.27
CA LEU A 189 -6.35 -0.96 -15.55
C LEU A 189 -5.57 -0.44 -16.75
N SER A 190 -4.87 0.69 -16.60
CA SER A 190 -4.05 1.29 -17.67
C SER A 190 -2.63 0.70 -17.76
N PHE A 191 -2.24 -0.16 -16.80
CA PHE A 191 -0.90 -0.71 -16.73
C PHE A 191 -0.72 -1.86 -17.74
N ASP A 192 0.12 -1.63 -18.75
CA ASP A 192 0.37 -2.56 -19.85
C ASP A 192 0.77 -3.98 -19.40
N ARG A 193 1.53 -4.11 -18.31
CA ARG A 193 1.98 -5.40 -17.78
C ARG A 193 0.91 -6.18 -17.03
N ALA A 194 -0.15 -5.52 -16.58
CA ALA A 194 -1.31 -6.20 -16.01
C ALA A 194 -2.12 -6.93 -17.08
N ASN A 195 -2.04 -6.49 -18.34
CA ASN A 195 -2.70 -7.11 -19.50
C ASN A 195 -4.20 -7.37 -19.27
N LEU A 196 -4.85 -6.48 -18.53
CA LEU A 196 -6.29 -6.53 -18.28
C LEU A 196 -7.08 -6.08 -19.51
N HIS A 197 -8.28 -6.63 -19.67
CA HIS A 197 -9.24 -6.09 -20.63
C HIS A 197 -9.77 -4.73 -20.13
N SER A 198 -10.15 -3.85 -21.05
CA SER A 198 -10.64 -2.50 -20.71
C SER A 198 -11.95 -2.50 -19.92
N ASN A 199 -12.68 -3.61 -19.92
CA ASN A 199 -13.94 -3.84 -19.21
C ASN A 199 -13.79 -4.82 -18.03
N ALA A 200 -12.56 -5.09 -17.55
CA ALA A 200 -12.31 -5.93 -16.38
C ALA A 200 -13.11 -5.43 -15.16
N LYS A 201 -13.58 -6.39 -14.34
CA LYS A 201 -14.45 -6.15 -13.17
C LYS A 201 -13.73 -6.51 -11.89
#